data_e06ad3dea759b8a700034b04f20ee758
#
_entry.id   e06ad3dea759b8a700034b04f20ee758
#
_cell.length_a   1.000
_cell.length_b   1.000
_cell.length_c   1.000
_cell.angle_alpha   90.00
_cell.angle_beta   90.00
_cell.angle_gamma   90.00
#
_symmetry.space_group_name_H-M   'P 1'
#
loop_
_entity.id
_entity.type
_entity.pdbx_description
1 polymer ?
#
loop_
_entity_poly.entity_id
_entity_poly.type
_entity_poly.pdbx_seq_one_letter_code
_entity_poly.pdbx_strand_id
1 'polypeptide(L)'
;MRNENIVLSGTSAGAMSMSKEMIMGGSSIECLVKGSVKMREGMNYIPDMIIDSHFVNRGRFGRLAEAVARFPELIGIGLAEDTGLIIKNNEFKVIGSGMVIVFDPSGLTHNNYEVLDKDLPMSMTNLTTHILADGDYFHMHNR
;
A
#
# COMPACT_ATOMS: atom_id res chain seq x y z
N MET A 1 11.87 -17.59 -11.26
CA MET A 1 11.78 -18.74 -10.33
C MET A 1 12.03 -18.23 -8.91
N ARG A 2 11.04 -18.34 -8.02
CA ARG A 2 11.30 -18.12 -6.59
C ARG A 2 12.06 -19.36 -6.09
N ASN A 3 13.29 -19.16 -5.67
CA ASN A 3 14.00 -20.23 -4.98
C ASN A 3 13.48 -20.25 -3.54
N GLU A 4 12.82 -21.33 -3.14
CA GLU A 4 12.14 -21.46 -1.83
C GLU A 4 13.07 -21.29 -0.61
N ASN A 5 14.37 -21.27 -0.84
CA ASN A 5 15.39 -21.12 0.21
C ASN A 5 15.97 -19.70 0.34
N ILE A 6 15.41 -18.71 -0.37
CA ILE A 6 15.89 -17.33 -0.31
C ILE A 6 14.85 -16.45 0.38
N VAL A 7 15.27 -15.77 1.44
CA VAL A 7 14.47 -14.70 2.06
C VAL A 7 14.83 -13.37 1.39
N LEU A 8 13.81 -12.69 0.87
CA LEU A 8 13.94 -11.33 0.35
C LEU A 8 13.52 -10.35 1.44
N SER A 9 14.30 -9.30 1.64
CA SER A 9 13.97 -8.24 2.57
C SER A 9 14.20 -6.86 1.95
N GLY A 10 13.44 -5.89 2.39
CA GLY A 10 13.56 -4.49 1.95
C GLY A 10 13.14 -3.54 3.05
N THR A 11 13.81 -2.40 3.14
CA THR A 11 13.47 -1.32 4.08
C THR A 11 13.23 -0.03 3.31
N SER A 12 12.35 0.84 3.81
CA SER A 12 12.04 2.14 3.21
C SER A 12 11.71 2.02 1.71
N ALA A 13 12.45 2.70 0.84
CA ALA A 13 12.29 2.60 -0.61
C ALA A 13 12.50 1.17 -1.13
N GLY A 14 13.36 0.39 -0.49
CA GLY A 14 13.57 -1.03 -0.81
C GLY A 14 12.33 -1.88 -0.55
N ALA A 15 11.59 -1.61 0.53
CA ALA A 15 10.31 -2.28 0.80
C ALA A 15 9.26 -1.87 -0.25
N MET A 16 9.16 -0.59 -0.56
CA MET A 16 8.23 -0.07 -1.57
C MET A 16 8.48 -0.67 -2.96
N SER A 17 9.74 -0.85 -3.33
CA SER A 17 10.13 -1.41 -4.63
C SER A 17 9.78 -2.90 -4.80
N MET A 18 9.49 -3.62 -3.73
CA MET A 18 9.09 -5.03 -3.80
C MET A 18 7.70 -5.23 -4.40
N SER A 19 6.86 -4.21 -4.38
CA SER A 19 5.51 -4.22 -4.98
C SER A 19 5.57 -4.34 -6.51
N LYS A 20 4.46 -4.75 -7.12
CA LYS A 20 4.29 -4.69 -8.57
C LYS A 20 4.19 -3.23 -9.03
N GLU A 21 3.31 -2.47 -8.40
CA GLU A 21 3.17 -1.03 -8.57
C GLU A 21 3.75 -0.33 -7.35
N MET A 22 4.71 0.57 -7.55
CA MET A 22 5.37 1.25 -6.45
C MET A 22 5.14 2.76 -6.47
N ILE A 23 4.97 3.35 -5.29
CA ILE A 23 4.94 4.80 -5.13
C ILE A 23 6.37 5.33 -5.28
N MET A 24 6.59 6.18 -6.28
CA MET A 24 7.87 6.86 -6.53
C MET A 24 8.00 8.18 -5.77
N GLY A 25 6.87 8.85 -5.55
CA GLY A 25 6.80 10.17 -4.95
C GLY A 25 5.37 10.69 -4.92
N GLY A 26 5.24 11.90 -4.47
CA GLY A 26 3.96 12.58 -4.29
C GLY A 26 3.92 13.30 -2.95
N SER A 27 3.18 14.40 -2.91
CA SER A 27 3.01 15.20 -1.70
C SER A 27 2.05 14.50 -0.73
N SER A 28 2.32 14.61 0.56
CA SER A 28 1.35 14.25 1.60
C SER A 28 0.32 15.35 1.82
N ILE A 29 0.61 16.57 1.39
CA ILE A 29 -0.24 17.76 1.57
C ILE A 29 -1.17 17.92 0.38
N GLU A 30 -0.66 17.76 -0.84
CA GLU A 30 -1.40 17.85 -2.10
C GLU A 30 -1.84 16.47 -2.58
N CYS A 31 -2.44 15.69 -1.68
CA CYS A 31 -2.92 14.34 -1.98
C CYS A 31 -4.43 14.35 -2.28
N LEU A 32 -4.94 13.20 -2.73
CA LEU A 32 -6.35 12.98 -3.09
C LEU A 32 -6.82 13.81 -4.29
N VAL A 33 -5.86 14.27 -5.09
CA VAL A 33 -6.07 14.92 -6.37
C VAL A 33 -5.42 14.04 -7.43
N LYS A 34 -6.16 13.69 -8.47
CA LYS A 34 -5.66 12.75 -9.49
C LYS A 34 -4.33 13.20 -10.10
N GLY A 35 -3.33 12.32 -10.01
CA GLY A 35 -2.01 12.55 -10.55
C GLY A 35 -1.01 13.18 -9.56
N SER A 36 -1.41 13.43 -8.31
CA SER A 36 -0.50 13.92 -7.28
C SER A 36 0.49 12.85 -6.83
N VAL A 37 0.12 11.59 -6.89
CA VAL A 37 0.99 10.45 -6.59
C VAL A 37 1.65 9.93 -7.87
N LYS A 38 2.97 9.83 -7.84
CA LYS A 38 3.76 9.28 -8.94
C LYS A 38 4.01 7.80 -8.70
N MET A 39 3.57 6.98 -9.65
CA MET A 39 3.71 5.53 -9.62
C MET A 39 4.64 5.04 -10.73
N ARG A 40 5.28 3.90 -10.52
CA ARG A 40 6.01 3.15 -11.55
C ARG A 40 5.97 1.66 -11.23
N GLU A 41 6.36 0.84 -12.20
CA GLU A 41 6.58 -0.58 -11.97
C GLU A 41 7.69 -0.81 -10.94
N GLY A 42 7.43 -1.70 -9.99
CA GLY A 42 8.39 -2.21 -9.02
C GLY A 42 8.98 -3.55 -9.45
N MET A 43 9.56 -4.27 -8.50
CA MET A 43 10.22 -5.56 -8.78
C MET A 43 9.24 -6.74 -8.82
N ASN A 44 7.98 -6.52 -8.50
CA ASN A 44 6.92 -7.54 -8.51
C ASN A 44 7.21 -8.79 -7.66
N TYR A 45 7.91 -8.63 -6.55
CA TYR A 45 8.11 -9.71 -5.57
C TYR A 45 6.86 -9.93 -4.71
N ILE A 46 6.07 -8.87 -4.50
CA ILE A 46 4.81 -8.86 -3.76
C ILE A 46 3.73 -8.27 -4.69
N PRO A 47 3.11 -9.11 -5.54
CA PRO A 47 2.25 -8.64 -6.63
C PRO A 47 0.92 -8.05 -6.16
N ASP A 48 0.47 -8.39 -4.94
CA ASP A 48 -0.88 -8.07 -4.46
C ASP A 48 -0.94 -6.83 -3.56
N MET A 49 0.18 -6.13 -3.38
CA MET A 49 0.31 -5.00 -2.46
C MET A 49 0.96 -3.78 -3.11
N ILE A 50 0.56 -2.61 -2.61
CA ILE A 50 1.30 -1.35 -2.73
C ILE A 50 1.81 -1.00 -1.33
N ILE A 51 3.12 -0.88 -1.17
CA ILE A 51 3.72 -0.55 0.13
C ILE A 51 4.13 0.92 0.14
N ASP A 52 3.79 1.62 1.22
CA ASP A 52 4.31 2.94 1.55
C ASP A 52 4.97 2.93 2.94
N SER A 53 6.14 3.53 3.05
CA SER A 53 6.95 3.54 4.25
C SER A 53 6.92 4.91 4.95
N HIS A 54 7.43 4.99 6.19
CA HIS A 54 7.38 6.22 7.01
C HIS A 54 5.96 6.81 7.09
N PHE A 55 4.97 5.93 7.10
CA PHE A 55 3.60 6.24 6.73
C PHE A 55 2.94 7.22 7.68
N VAL A 56 2.95 6.90 8.97
CA VAL A 56 2.31 7.73 10.01
C VAL A 56 3.08 9.02 10.22
N ASN A 57 4.40 8.93 10.37
CA ASN A 57 5.24 10.09 10.67
C ASN A 57 5.22 11.17 9.58
N ARG A 58 5.00 10.76 8.33
CA ARG A 58 4.93 11.68 7.19
C ARG A 58 3.53 11.95 6.68
N GLY A 59 2.49 11.48 7.40
CA GLY A 59 1.09 11.73 7.05
C GLY A 59 0.67 11.23 5.66
N ARG A 60 1.11 10.03 5.26
CA ARG A 60 1.01 9.54 3.89
C ARG A 60 -0.33 8.87 3.52
N PHE A 61 -1.35 9.00 4.37
CA PHE A 61 -2.67 8.42 4.15
C PHE A 61 -3.27 8.76 2.78
N GLY A 62 -3.28 10.03 2.42
CA GLY A 62 -3.89 10.48 1.18
C GLY A 62 -3.18 9.93 -0.06
N ARG A 63 -1.84 9.84 -0.04
CA ARG A 63 -1.11 9.33 -1.20
C ARG A 63 -1.28 7.81 -1.37
N LEU A 64 -1.37 7.04 -0.29
CA LEU A 64 -1.66 5.62 -0.39
C LEU A 64 -3.11 5.38 -0.83
N ALA A 65 -4.06 6.18 -0.35
CA ALA A 65 -5.45 6.12 -0.79
C ALA A 65 -5.58 6.41 -2.30
N GLU A 66 -4.85 7.40 -2.82
CA GLU A 66 -4.80 7.68 -4.26
C GLU A 66 -4.19 6.52 -5.05
N ALA A 67 -3.09 5.94 -4.55
CA ALA A 67 -2.46 4.78 -5.20
C ALA A 67 -3.43 3.58 -5.29
N VAL A 68 -4.16 3.30 -4.21
CA VAL A 68 -5.18 2.24 -4.16
C VAL A 68 -6.38 2.57 -5.05
N ALA A 69 -6.81 3.84 -5.13
CA ALA A 69 -7.86 4.24 -6.07
C ALA A 69 -7.47 3.99 -7.52
N ARG A 70 -6.20 4.20 -7.86
CA ARG A 70 -5.65 3.93 -9.19
C ARG A 70 -5.50 2.44 -9.50
N PHE A 71 -5.16 1.63 -8.50
CA PHE A 71 -4.96 0.18 -8.61
C PHE A 71 -5.86 -0.56 -7.60
N PRO A 72 -7.18 -0.57 -7.79
CA PRO A 72 -8.13 -1.11 -6.81
C PRO A 72 -8.09 -2.64 -6.68
N GLU A 73 -7.29 -3.30 -7.48
CA GLU A 73 -6.97 -4.72 -7.32
C GLU A 73 -5.88 -4.99 -6.27
N LEU A 74 -5.15 -3.96 -5.81
CA LEU A 74 -4.04 -4.08 -4.87
C LEU A 74 -4.42 -3.58 -3.49
N ILE A 75 -3.89 -4.24 -2.46
CA ILE A 75 -4.02 -3.80 -1.06
C ILE A 75 -2.96 -2.73 -0.78
N GLY A 76 -3.37 -1.62 -0.19
CA GLY A 76 -2.46 -0.58 0.27
C GLY A 76 -1.92 -0.89 1.66
N ILE A 77 -0.60 -0.85 1.82
CA ILE A 77 0.09 -1.11 3.09
C ILE A 77 0.90 0.12 3.49
N GLY A 78 0.52 0.74 4.59
CA GLY A 78 1.27 1.83 5.22
C GLY A 78 2.09 1.33 6.40
N LEU A 79 3.41 1.31 6.27
CA LEU A 79 4.33 0.88 7.33
C LEU A 79 4.77 2.09 8.17
N ALA A 80 4.52 2.05 9.48
CA ALA A 80 5.11 3.00 10.41
C ALA A 80 6.62 2.74 10.61
N GLU A 81 7.28 3.65 11.33
CA GLU A 81 8.67 3.47 11.77
C GLU A 81 8.79 2.23 12.67
N ASP A 82 9.97 1.62 12.68
CA ASP A 82 10.29 0.44 13.50
C ASP A 82 9.25 -0.68 13.41
N THR A 83 8.72 -0.90 12.20
CA THR A 83 7.62 -1.84 11.94
C THR A 83 7.85 -2.54 10.61
N GLY A 84 7.54 -3.82 10.56
CA GLY A 84 7.71 -4.64 9.38
C GLY A 84 6.64 -5.71 9.21
N LEU A 85 6.70 -6.36 8.06
CA LEU A 85 5.85 -7.50 7.71
C LEU A 85 6.70 -8.72 7.44
N ILE A 86 6.29 -9.86 7.99
CA ILE A 86 6.75 -11.17 7.54
C ILE A 86 5.66 -11.75 6.65
N ILE A 87 5.94 -11.84 5.35
CA ILE A 87 4.98 -12.26 4.33
C ILE A 87 5.26 -13.69 3.92
N LYS A 88 4.25 -14.55 4.00
CA LYS A 88 4.31 -15.96 3.60
C LYS A 88 2.93 -16.46 3.20
N ASN A 89 2.86 -17.18 2.08
CA ASN A 89 1.65 -17.90 1.67
C ASN A 89 0.35 -17.06 1.71
N ASN A 90 0.32 -15.91 1.10
CA ASN A 90 -0.88 -15.07 1.01
C ASN A 90 -1.38 -14.50 2.36
N GLU A 91 -0.50 -14.46 3.35
CA GLU A 91 -0.74 -13.76 4.60
C GLU A 91 0.51 -12.99 5.03
N PHE A 92 0.34 -12.05 5.92
CA PHE A 92 1.47 -11.43 6.61
C PHE A 92 1.23 -11.33 8.11
N LYS A 93 2.34 -11.33 8.85
CA LYS A 93 2.39 -11.04 10.27
C LYS A 93 3.08 -9.70 10.48
N VAL A 94 2.52 -8.88 11.36
CA VAL A 94 3.12 -7.61 11.78
C VAL A 94 4.16 -7.85 12.87
N ILE A 95 5.30 -7.19 12.75
CA ILE A 95 6.38 -7.18 13.75
C ILE A 95 6.86 -5.75 13.99
N GLY A 96 7.30 -5.46 15.22
CA GLY A 96 7.90 -4.17 15.59
C GLY A 96 7.06 -3.35 16.54
N SER A 97 7.53 -2.15 16.84
CA SER A 97 6.94 -1.31 17.89
C SER A 97 5.85 -0.36 17.41
N GLY A 98 5.70 -0.17 16.11
CA GLY A 98 4.70 0.72 15.51
C GLY A 98 3.47 -0.05 15.01
N MET A 99 2.87 0.47 13.96
CA MET A 99 1.64 -0.08 13.40
C MET A 99 1.71 -0.20 11.88
N VAL A 100 0.83 -1.02 11.35
CA VAL A 100 0.57 -1.16 9.92
C VAL A 100 -0.86 -0.71 9.64
N ILE A 101 -1.01 0.18 8.67
CA ILE A 101 -2.31 0.57 8.15
C ILE A 101 -2.56 -0.21 6.87
N VAL A 102 -3.70 -0.88 6.78
CA VAL A 102 -4.12 -1.61 5.59
C VAL A 102 -5.31 -0.90 4.95
N PHE A 103 -5.18 -0.55 3.68
CA PHE A 103 -6.32 -0.13 2.86
C PHE A 103 -6.74 -1.28 1.97
N ASP A 104 -7.92 -1.83 2.24
CA ASP A 104 -8.52 -2.89 1.46
C ASP A 104 -9.63 -2.33 0.55
N PRO A 105 -9.39 -2.27 -0.77
CA PRO A 105 -10.34 -1.74 -1.72
C PRO A 105 -11.42 -2.74 -2.15
N SER A 106 -11.44 -3.97 -1.63
CA SER A 106 -12.41 -4.99 -2.04
C SER A 106 -13.87 -4.60 -1.78
N GLY A 107 -14.10 -3.72 -0.81
CA GLY A 107 -15.43 -3.20 -0.46
C GLY A 107 -15.83 -1.91 -1.17
N LEU A 108 -15.01 -1.39 -2.09
CA LEU A 108 -15.31 -0.12 -2.77
C LEU A 108 -16.64 -0.21 -3.53
N THR A 109 -17.51 0.73 -3.26
CA THR A 109 -18.79 0.90 -3.99
C THR A 109 -18.77 2.05 -4.96
N HIS A 110 -17.81 2.97 -4.81
CA HIS A 110 -17.56 4.08 -5.70
C HIS A 110 -16.06 4.41 -5.74
N ASN A 111 -15.58 4.67 -6.95
CA ASN A 111 -14.22 5.16 -7.20
C ASN A 111 -14.24 5.87 -8.56
N ASN A 112 -14.02 7.18 -8.57
CA ASN A 112 -14.05 7.96 -9.80
C ASN A 112 -12.68 8.15 -10.45
N TYR A 113 -11.61 7.56 -9.89
CA TYR A 113 -10.24 7.85 -10.30
C TYR A 113 -9.99 7.66 -11.79
N GLU A 114 -10.53 6.59 -12.39
CA GLU A 114 -10.28 6.26 -13.80
C GLU A 114 -10.85 7.33 -14.75
N VAL A 115 -12.08 7.79 -14.48
CA VAL A 115 -12.81 8.73 -15.34
C VAL A 115 -12.55 10.20 -15.01
N LEU A 116 -11.88 10.48 -13.90
CA LEU A 116 -11.58 11.82 -13.43
C LEU A 116 -10.49 12.47 -14.27
N ASP A 117 -10.61 13.75 -14.59
CA ASP A 117 -9.54 14.52 -15.19
C ASP A 117 -8.39 14.76 -14.20
N LYS A 118 -7.17 14.90 -14.72
CA LYS A 118 -5.99 15.22 -13.90
C LYS A 118 -6.21 16.52 -13.12
N ASP A 119 -5.59 16.59 -11.94
CA ASP A 119 -5.63 17.75 -11.03
C ASP A 119 -7.00 18.05 -10.40
N LEU A 120 -7.98 17.15 -10.55
CA LEU A 120 -9.26 17.24 -9.86
C LEU A 120 -9.31 16.35 -8.61
N PRO A 121 -10.07 16.77 -7.58
CA PRO A 121 -10.27 15.98 -6.37
C PRO A 121 -10.94 14.63 -6.68
N MET A 122 -10.35 13.54 -6.19
CA MET A 122 -10.93 12.21 -6.34
C MET A 122 -11.99 11.93 -5.27
N SER A 123 -12.88 10.99 -5.55
CA SER A 123 -13.84 10.46 -4.60
C SER A 123 -13.83 8.93 -4.60
N MET A 124 -13.98 8.38 -3.41
CA MET A 124 -13.97 6.95 -3.18
C MET A 124 -14.80 6.64 -1.92
N THR A 125 -15.62 5.61 -1.95
CA THR A 125 -16.45 5.20 -0.81
C THR A 125 -16.27 3.73 -0.46
N ASN A 126 -16.40 3.42 0.83
CA ASN A 126 -16.25 2.08 1.39
C ASN A 126 -14.83 1.49 1.23
N LEU A 127 -13.82 2.32 1.33
CA LEU A 127 -12.45 1.84 1.53
C LEU A 127 -12.34 1.29 2.96
N THR A 128 -12.16 -0.02 3.08
CA THR A 128 -11.96 -0.65 4.39
C THR A 128 -10.55 -0.38 4.89
N THR A 129 -10.45 0.08 6.13
CA THR A 129 -9.16 0.37 6.77
C THR A 129 -8.96 -0.51 7.99
N HIS A 130 -7.81 -1.17 8.07
CA HIS A 130 -7.38 -1.91 9.25
C HIS A 130 -6.16 -1.24 9.87
N ILE A 131 -6.07 -1.28 11.19
CA ILE A 131 -4.91 -0.85 11.96
C ILE A 131 -4.40 -2.07 12.72
N LEU A 132 -3.19 -2.50 12.41
CA LEU A 132 -2.61 -3.73 12.94
C LEU A 132 -1.33 -3.41 13.72
N ALA A 133 -1.07 -4.18 14.76
CA ALA A 133 0.11 -4.04 15.63
C ALA A 133 0.91 -5.33 15.71
N ASP A 134 2.00 -5.32 16.46
CA ASP A 134 2.87 -6.47 16.65
C ASP A 134 2.11 -7.75 17.01
N GLY A 135 2.39 -8.80 16.28
CA GLY A 135 1.74 -10.11 16.45
C GLY A 135 0.47 -10.32 15.65
N ASP A 136 -0.15 -9.29 15.10
CA ASP A 136 -1.36 -9.41 14.28
C ASP A 136 -1.05 -10.06 12.93
N TYR A 137 -2.02 -10.84 12.43
CA TYR A 137 -1.98 -11.48 11.12
C TYR A 137 -3.05 -10.87 10.21
N PHE A 138 -2.76 -10.79 8.93
CA PHE A 138 -3.70 -10.39 7.90
C PHE A 138 -3.64 -11.37 6.73
N HIS A 139 -4.81 -11.93 6.39
CA HIS A 139 -4.94 -12.83 5.24
C HIS A 139 -5.35 -12.02 4.00
N MET A 140 -4.52 -12.09 2.98
CA MET A 140 -4.84 -11.51 1.68
C MET A 140 -5.76 -12.47 0.94
N HIS A 141 -6.97 -12.03 0.64
CA HIS A 141 -7.90 -12.85 -0.13
C HIS A 141 -7.37 -13.03 -1.56
N ASN A 142 -7.52 -14.24 -2.11
CA ASN A 142 -7.27 -14.49 -3.53
C ASN A 142 -8.23 -13.62 -4.35
N ARG A 143 -7.69 -12.71 -5.12
CA ARG A 143 -8.41 -11.81 -6.01
C ARG A 143 -8.19 -12.22 -7.45
#